data_61deaa9d074e0ff6706395da350b168b
#
_entry.id   61deaa9d074e0ff6706395da350b168b
#
_cell.length_a   1.000
_cell.length_b   1.000
_cell.length_c   1.000
_cell.angle_alpha   90.00
_cell.angle_beta   90.00
_cell.angle_gamma   90.00
#
_symmetry.space_group_name_H-M   'P 1'
#
loop_
_entity.id
_entity.type
_entity.pdbx_description
1 polymer ?
#
loop_
_entity_poly.entity_id
_entity_poly.type
_entity_poly.pdbx_seq_one_letter_code
_entity_poly.pdbx_strand_id
1 'polypeptide(L)'
;MTTRVGINGFGRIGRNFFRAALEQGADIEVVAVNDLTDNKTLAHLLKYDSILGRFDGEVSYDEDGITVNGKHIKVLAQRNPADLPWGDLGVEVVVESTGFFTDGEKAKAHLDGGAKKVVISAPAKNVDGTFVMGVNEGDYDNATMNIVSNASCTTNCLAPLAKVLHENFGIERGIMTTIHSYTGDQRVLDAPHKDLRRARAAALNMIPTKTGAAQAVALVLPALKGKFDGLAVRVPTPTGSLTDLTFIAEKEVSVEAVKAAVKAAAEGELKGVLEYTEDPIVSTDIVGNPHTSIFDATETKVIGNLVKVLSWYDNEWGYSNALVRLTSLVGSKLA
;
A
#
# COMPACT_ATOMS: atom_id res chain seq x y z
N MET A 1 -22.69 9.35 -1.90
CA MET A 1 -22.82 9.47 -0.42
C MET A 1 -21.45 9.31 0.19
N THR A 2 -21.12 10.14 1.18
CA THR A 2 -19.82 10.06 1.86
C THR A 2 -19.72 8.76 2.66
N THR A 3 -18.70 7.97 2.40
CA THR A 3 -18.46 6.69 3.06
C THR A 3 -17.93 6.92 4.48
N ARG A 4 -18.60 6.38 5.49
CA ARG A 4 -18.18 6.49 6.89
C ARG A 4 -17.17 5.40 7.23
N VAL A 5 -15.96 5.81 7.60
CA VAL A 5 -14.80 4.91 7.76
C VAL A 5 -14.35 4.88 9.22
N GLY A 6 -14.09 3.67 9.72
CA GLY A 6 -13.32 3.41 10.93
C GLY A 6 -11.90 2.94 10.59
N ILE A 7 -10.90 3.37 11.34
CA ILE A 7 -9.52 2.91 11.16
C ILE A 7 -9.12 2.09 12.38
N ASN A 8 -8.79 0.83 12.20
CA ASN A 8 -8.19 0.00 13.24
C ASN A 8 -6.67 -0.01 13.11
N GLY A 9 -5.96 0.61 14.04
CA GLY A 9 -4.53 0.88 13.98
C GLY A 9 -4.21 2.25 13.35
N PHE A 10 -3.92 3.23 14.20
CA PHE A 10 -3.58 4.60 13.77
C PHE A 10 -2.05 4.81 13.77
N GLY A 11 -1.34 3.77 13.31
CA GLY A 11 0.10 3.78 13.06
C GLY A 11 0.48 4.57 11.80
N ARG A 12 1.63 4.27 11.20
CA ARG A 12 2.09 4.97 9.97
C ARG A 12 1.05 4.94 8.86
N ILE A 13 0.57 3.75 8.48
CA ILE A 13 -0.37 3.60 7.35
C ILE A 13 -1.75 4.18 7.68
N GLY A 14 -2.27 3.96 8.89
CA GLY A 14 -3.56 4.56 9.29
C GLY A 14 -3.54 6.09 9.26
N ARG A 15 -2.46 6.72 9.74
CA ARG A 15 -2.31 8.19 9.68
C ARG A 15 -2.08 8.68 8.25
N ASN A 16 -1.28 7.98 7.45
CA ASN A 16 -1.05 8.35 6.06
C ASN A 16 -2.31 8.17 5.21
N PHE A 17 -3.11 7.12 5.45
CA PHE A 17 -4.43 6.97 4.85
C PHE A 17 -5.33 8.17 5.17
N PHE A 18 -5.38 8.58 6.44
CA PHE A 18 -6.17 9.74 6.85
C PHE A 18 -5.72 11.02 6.14
N ARG A 19 -4.41 11.30 6.12
CA ARG A 19 -3.86 12.46 5.41
C ARG A 19 -4.14 12.40 3.91
N ALA A 20 -3.93 11.24 3.28
CA ALA A 20 -4.16 11.06 1.85
C ALA A 20 -5.64 11.21 1.48
N ALA A 21 -6.57 10.73 2.32
CA ALA A 21 -8.00 10.90 2.09
C ALA A 21 -8.41 12.39 2.08
N LEU A 22 -7.83 13.19 2.99
CA LEU A 22 -8.04 14.63 3.01
C LEU A 22 -7.42 15.33 1.80
N GLU A 23 -6.18 14.99 1.44
CA GLU A 23 -5.48 15.61 0.32
C GLU A 23 -6.14 15.30 -1.03
N GLN A 24 -6.62 14.07 -1.21
CA GLN A 24 -7.38 13.69 -2.41
C GLN A 24 -8.77 14.31 -2.47
N GLY A 25 -9.28 14.91 -1.38
CA GLY A 25 -10.69 15.28 -1.27
C GLY A 25 -11.62 14.08 -1.47
N ALA A 26 -11.20 12.91 -0.99
CA ALA A 26 -11.96 11.68 -1.13
C ALA A 26 -13.33 11.78 -0.42
N ASP A 27 -14.36 11.17 -1.01
CA ASP A 27 -15.70 11.12 -0.40
C ASP A 27 -15.75 10.10 0.75
N ILE A 28 -14.85 10.32 1.71
CA ILE A 28 -14.63 9.52 2.91
C ILE A 28 -14.70 10.41 4.15
N GLU A 29 -15.44 9.97 5.15
CA GLU A 29 -15.46 10.56 6.49
C GLU A 29 -14.91 9.57 7.51
N VAL A 30 -13.72 9.83 8.07
CA VAL A 30 -13.19 9.04 9.18
C VAL A 30 -13.90 9.49 10.46
N VAL A 31 -14.71 8.61 11.02
CA VAL A 31 -15.56 8.93 12.19
C VAL A 31 -14.98 8.34 13.49
N ALA A 32 -14.17 7.32 13.39
CA ALA A 32 -13.51 6.71 14.53
C ALA A 32 -12.17 6.09 14.16
N VAL A 33 -11.26 6.09 15.12
CA VAL A 33 -10.00 5.33 15.06
C VAL A 33 -9.88 4.48 16.32
N ASN A 34 -9.26 3.32 16.19
CA ASN A 34 -8.90 2.48 17.33
C ASN A 34 -7.38 2.31 17.38
N ASP A 35 -6.78 2.68 18.51
CA ASP A 35 -5.37 2.47 18.79
C ASP A 35 -5.17 2.32 20.30
N LEU A 36 -4.12 1.62 20.72
CA LEU A 36 -3.83 1.41 22.15
C LEU A 36 -3.02 2.57 22.76
N THR A 37 -2.71 3.58 21.96
CA THR A 37 -1.97 4.79 22.34
C THR A 37 -2.95 5.87 22.79
N ASP A 38 -2.55 6.74 23.71
CA ASP A 38 -3.36 7.85 24.20
C ASP A 38 -3.61 8.93 23.13
N ASN A 39 -4.74 9.66 23.28
CA ASN A 39 -5.21 10.67 22.32
C ASN A 39 -4.19 11.80 22.06
N LYS A 40 -3.46 12.22 23.10
CA LYS A 40 -2.42 13.26 23.00
C LYS A 40 -1.29 12.81 22.07
N THR A 41 -0.81 11.58 22.25
CA THR A 41 0.25 10.99 21.43
C THR A 41 -0.22 10.78 19.99
N LEU A 42 -1.45 10.29 19.78
CA LEU A 42 -2.02 10.12 18.44
C LEU A 42 -2.17 11.47 17.71
N ALA A 43 -2.69 12.51 18.37
CA ALA A 43 -2.80 13.84 17.82
C ALA A 43 -1.43 14.43 17.48
N HIS A 44 -0.43 14.25 18.36
CA HIS A 44 0.94 14.71 18.13
C HIS A 44 1.56 14.04 16.89
N LEU A 45 1.45 12.71 16.78
CA LEU A 45 1.99 11.95 15.64
C LEU A 45 1.23 12.18 14.33
N LEU A 46 -0.04 12.57 14.39
CA LEU A 46 -0.77 13.03 13.21
C LEU A 46 -0.27 14.40 12.76
N LYS A 47 -0.01 15.30 13.72
CA LYS A 47 0.41 16.67 13.45
C LYS A 47 1.84 16.76 12.93
N TYR A 48 2.74 15.94 13.47
CA TYR A 48 4.18 15.97 13.15
C TYR A 48 4.63 14.62 12.63
N ASP A 49 5.15 14.59 11.43
CA ASP A 49 5.71 13.40 10.78
C ASP A 49 7.13 13.68 10.32
N SER A 50 8.07 12.78 10.63
CA SER A 50 9.49 12.97 10.31
C SER A 50 9.78 12.89 8.81
N ILE A 51 8.88 12.28 8.02
CA ILE A 51 9.01 12.08 6.57
C ILE A 51 8.15 13.09 5.83
N LEU A 52 6.84 13.11 6.11
CA LEU A 52 5.87 13.97 5.42
C LEU A 52 5.79 15.40 5.99
N GLY A 53 6.51 15.67 7.08
CA GLY A 53 6.47 16.98 7.71
C GLY A 53 5.18 17.26 8.49
N ARG A 54 4.99 18.53 8.80
CA ARG A 54 3.84 19.00 9.58
C ARG A 54 2.56 18.86 8.76
N PHE A 55 1.50 18.36 9.41
CA PHE A 55 0.16 18.32 8.83
C PHE A 55 -0.33 19.76 8.54
N ASP A 56 -0.85 19.94 7.32
CA ASP A 56 -1.44 21.23 6.92
C ASP A 56 -2.89 21.30 7.42
N GLY A 57 -3.05 21.83 8.62
CA GLY A 57 -4.34 21.95 9.28
C GLY A 57 -4.22 21.99 10.80
N GLU A 58 -5.38 22.08 11.45
CA GLU A 58 -5.49 22.12 12.90
C GLU A 58 -5.71 20.71 13.46
N VAL A 59 -4.95 20.34 14.49
CA VAL A 59 -5.10 19.08 15.22
C VAL A 59 -5.12 19.40 16.72
N SER A 60 -6.18 18.97 17.38
CA SER A 60 -6.33 19.00 18.83
C SER A 60 -6.84 17.66 19.36
N TYR A 61 -6.90 17.49 20.65
CA TYR A 61 -7.40 16.28 21.32
C TYR A 61 -8.14 16.63 22.61
N ASP A 62 -9.01 15.73 23.03
CA ASP A 62 -9.70 15.72 24.32
C ASP A 62 -9.73 14.30 24.89
N GLU A 63 -10.55 14.05 25.93
CA GLU A 63 -10.70 12.74 26.57
C GLU A 63 -11.37 11.72 25.64
N ASP A 64 -12.21 12.18 24.73
CA ASP A 64 -13.01 11.31 23.84
C ASP A 64 -12.35 11.01 22.49
N GLY A 65 -11.39 11.84 22.05
CA GLY A 65 -10.79 11.65 20.74
C GLY A 65 -9.83 12.74 20.27
N ILE A 66 -9.74 12.84 18.96
CA ILE A 66 -8.95 13.86 18.26
C ILE A 66 -9.85 14.71 17.39
N THR A 67 -9.55 16.00 17.26
CA THR A 67 -10.27 16.91 16.39
C THR A 67 -9.33 17.42 15.31
N VAL A 68 -9.72 17.24 14.04
CA VAL A 68 -8.94 17.67 12.88
C VAL A 68 -9.79 18.61 12.02
N ASN A 69 -9.30 19.83 11.81
CA ASN A 69 -10.00 20.87 11.05
C ASN A 69 -11.46 21.07 11.51
N GLY A 70 -11.68 21.04 12.84
CA GLY A 70 -13.00 21.19 13.46
C GLY A 70 -13.89 19.94 13.45
N LYS A 71 -13.47 18.84 12.81
CA LYS A 71 -14.20 17.55 12.83
C LYS A 71 -13.66 16.65 13.93
N HIS A 72 -14.53 16.22 14.85
CA HIS A 72 -14.18 15.31 15.93
C HIS A 72 -14.17 13.86 15.43
N ILE A 73 -13.14 13.10 15.80
CA ILE A 73 -12.93 11.69 15.48
C ILE A 73 -12.83 10.95 16.81
N LYS A 74 -13.76 10.00 17.03
CA LYS A 74 -13.76 9.18 18.24
C LYS A 74 -12.51 8.30 18.30
N VAL A 75 -11.83 8.27 19.44
CA VAL A 75 -10.71 7.34 19.67
C VAL A 75 -11.18 6.22 20.60
N LEU A 76 -10.96 5.00 20.13
CA LEU A 76 -11.20 3.76 20.87
C LEU A 76 -9.84 3.13 21.23
N ALA A 77 -9.81 2.32 22.29
CA ALA A 77 -8.60 1.65 22.78
C ALA A 77 -8.85 0.17 23.05
N GLN A 78 -9.49 -0.51 22.08
CA GLN A 78 -9.81 -1.94 22.19
C GLN A 78 -8.74 -2.79 21.53
N ARG A 79 -8.25 -3.78 22.28
CA ARG A 79 -7.25 -4.74 21.78
C ARG A 79 -7.88 -5.80 20.88
N ASN A 80 -9.09 -6.21 21.20
CA ASN A 80 -9.84 -7.20 20.44
C ASN A 80 -10.83 -6.49 19.49
N PRO A 81 -10.75 -6.73 18.18
CA PRO A 81 -11.65 -6.09 17.22
C PRO A 81 -13.13 -6.44 17.41
N ALA A 82 -13.44 -7.55 18.05
CA ALA A 82 -14.82 -7.93 18.36
C ALA A 82 -15.51 -6.98 19.37
N ASP A 83 -14.72 -6.22 20.14
CA ASP A 83 -15.23 -5.26 21.13
C ASP A 83 -15.41 -3.85 20.54
N LEU A 84 -15.19 -3.67 19.24
CA LEU A 84 -15.31 -2.39 18.55
C LEU A 84 -16.75 -2.18 18.06
N PRO A 85 -17.46 -1.16 18.55
CA PRO A 85 -18.87 -0.94 18.23
C PRO A 85 -19.03 -0.15 16.92
N TRP A 86 -18.53 -0.68 15.81
CA TRP A 86 -18.55 0.02 14.52
C TRP A 86 -19.95 0.40 14.07
N GLY A 87 -20.92 -0.50 14.27
CA GLY A 87 -22.33 -0.25 13.93
C GLY A 87 -22.92 0.93 14.69
N ASP A 88 -22.67 1.03 16.00
CA ASP A 88 -23.17 2.13 16.85
C ASP A 88 -22.56 3.49 16.45
N LEU A 89 -21.33 3.46 15.89
CA LEU A 89 -20.64 4.65 15.38
C LEU A 89 -21.01 4.97 13.93
N GLY A 90 -21.85 4.14 13.31
CA GLY A 90 -22.25 4.29 11.91
C GLY A 90 -21.10 4.09 10.92
N VAL A 91 -20.09 3.31 11.30
CA VAL A 91 -18.97 2.94 10.41
C VAL A 91 -19.47 1.93 9.38
N GLU A 92 -19.24 2.22 8.12
CA GLU A 92 -19.60 1.35 7.00
C GLU A 92 -18.43 0.50 6.54
N VAL A 93 -17.23 1.11 6.45
CA VAL A 93 -16.01 0.44 6.02
C VAL A 93 -14.95 0.57 7.11
N VAL A 94 -14.32 -0.56 7.48
CA VAL A 94 -13.16 -0.55 8.37
C VAL A 94 -11.90 -0.69 7.55
N VAL A 95 -10.93 0.22 7.75
CA VAL A 95 -9.55 0.08 7.28
C VAL A 95 -8.76 -0.61 8.39
N GLU A 96 -8.37 -1.86 8.17
CA GLU A 96 -7.56 -2.65 9.11
C GLU A 96 -6.08 -2.38 8.86
N SER A 97 -5.43 -1.61 9.73
CA SER A 97 -4.05 -1.14 9.60
C SER A 97 -3.15 -1.48 10.78
N THR A 98 -3.55 -2.43 11.63
CA THR A 98 -2.73 -2.88 12.76
C THR A 98 -1.57 -3.78 12.35
N GLY A 99 -1.69 -4.47 11.21
CA GLY A 99 -0.78 -5.53 10.76
C GLY A 99 -0.95 -6.86 11.51
N PHE A 100 -1.89 -6.96 12.47
CA PHE A 100 -2.14 -8.20 13.24
C PHE A 100 -3.31 -9.02 12.67
N PHE A 101 -4.30 -8.39 12.08
CA PHE A 101 -5.51 -9.04 11.57
C PHE A 101 -5.46 -9.17 10.04
N THR A 102 -4.40 -9.82 9.54
CA THR A 102 -4.15 -10.07 8.11
C THR A 102 -4.70 -11.42 7.64
N ASP A 103 -5.62 -11.98 8.38
CA ASP A 103 -6.38 -13.19 8.05
C ASP A 103 -7.86 -12.82 8.04
N GLY A 104 -8.56 -13.08 6.93
CA GLY A 104 -9.97 -12.75 6.78
C GLY A 104 -10.85 -13.34 7.88
N GLU A 105 -10.54 -14.55 8.35
CA GLU A 105 -11.25 -15.18 9.47
C GLU A 105 -11.15 -14.37 10.77
N LYS A 106 -10.02 -13.70 10.98
CA LYS A 106 -9.83 -12.83 12.16
C LYS A 106 -10.41 -11.43 11.91
N ALA A 107 -10.26 -10.90 10.69
CA ALA A 107 -10.79 -9.60 10.32
C ALA A 107 -12.33 -9.58 10.30
N LYS A 108 -12.97 -10.73 10.19
CA LYS A 108 -14.44 -10.88 10.29
C LYS A 108 -15.01 -10.27 11.58
N ALA A 109 -14.24 -10.21 12.66
CA ALA A 109 -14.65 -9.57 13.92
C ALA A 109 -15.11 -8.11 13.70
N HIS A 110 -14.60 -7.40 12.69
CA HIS A 110 -15.06 -6.06 12.35
C HIS A 110 -16.47 -6.06 11.76
N LEU A 111 -16.82 -7.09 10.96
CA LEU A 111 -18.18 -7.25 10.44
C LEU A 111 -19.16 -7.59 11.58
N ASP A 112 -18.72 -8.45 12.52
CA ASP A 112 -19.49 -8.81 13.71
C ASP A 112 -19.73 -7.57 14.61
N GLY A 113 -18.80 -6.61 14.62
CA GLY A 113 -18.90 -5.28 15.25
C GLY A 113 -19.82 -4.28 14.52
N GLY A 114 -20.41 -4.67 13.39
CA GLY A 114 -21.41 -3.90 12.66
C GLY A 114 -20.88 -3.11 11.45
N ALA A 115 -19.61 -3.25 11.08
CA ALA A 115 -19.11 -2.73 9.82
C ALA A 115 -19.68 -3.55 8.64
N LYS A 116 -19.90 -2.91 7.49
CA LYS A 116 -20.38 -3.59 6.29
C LYS A 116 -19.25 -4.22 5.49
N LYS A 117 -18.07 -3.58 5.46
CA LYS A 117 -16.89 -4.00 4.70
C LYS A 117 -15.60 -3.79 5.49
N VAL A 118 -14.58 -4.57 5.15
CA VAL A 118 -13.23 -4.46 5.70
C VAL A 118 -12.22 -4.39 4.58
N VAL A 119 -11.33 -3.40 4.61
CA VAL A 119 -10.18 -3.26 3.72
C VAL A 119 -8.91 -3.44 4.53
N ILE A 120 -8.17 -4.52 4.29
CA ILE A 120 -6.93 -4.83 5.01
C ILE A 120 -5.76 -4.15 4.30
N SER A 121 -4.99 -3.34 5.02
CA SER A 121 -3.83 -2.59 4.52
C SER A 121 -2.54 -3.42 4.52
N ALA A 122 -2.62 -4.68 4.17
CA ALA A 122 -1.47 -5.60 4.12
C ALA A 122 -1.81 -6.79 3.22
N PRO A 123 -0.80 -7.57 2.76
CA PRO A 123 -1.04 -8.89 2.20
C PRO A 123 -1.83 -9.74 3.20
N ALA A 124 -2.92 -10.32 2.74
CA ALA A 124 -3.81 -11.08 3.60
C ALA A 124 -4.16 -12.43 2.99
N LYS A 125 -4.59 -13.36 3.85
CA LYS A 125 -5.08 -14.69 3.45
C LYS A 125 -6.54 -14.85 3.89
N ASN A 126 -7.24 -15.82 3.30
CA ASN A 126 -8.66 -16.07 3.60
C ASN A 126 -9.54 -14.82 3.45
N VAL A 127 -9.23 -13.99 2.46
CA VAL A 127 -10.00 -12.80 2.07
C VAL A 127 -10.80 -13.08 0.81
N ASP A 128 -11.86 -12.31 0.59
CA ASP A 128 -12.74 -12.49 -0.57
C ASP A 128 -12.07 -12.00 -1.88
N GLY A 129 -11.12 -11.06 -1.77
CA GLY A 129 -10.35 -10.57 -2.90
C GLY A 129 -9.11 -9.80 -2.49
N THR A 130 -8.11 -9.79 -3.37
CA THR A 130 -6.92 -8.94 -3.26
C THR A 130 -6.88 -8.01 -4.47
N PHE A 131 -6.72 -6.72 -4.23
CA PHE A 131 -6.84 -5.70 -5.27
C PHE A 131 -5.61 -4.81 -5.36
N VAL A 132 -5.25 -4.47 -6.59
CA VAL A 132 -4.32 -3.40 -6.93
C VAL A 132 -5.02 -2.48 -7.93
N MET A 133 -5.16 -1.23 -7.57
CA MET A 133 -5.83 -0.23 -8.42
C MET A 133 -5.10 -0.07 -9.75
N GLY A 134 -5.87 0.01 -10.84
CA GLY A 134 -5.37 0.00 -12.22
C GLY A 134 -5.09 -1.40 -12.79
N VAL A 135 -5.22 -2.46 -11.97
CA VAL A 135 -4.92 -3.83 -12.39
C VAL A 135 -6.17 -4.71 -12.42
N ASN A 136 -6.86 -4.84 -11.30
CA ASN A 136 -7.99 -5.76 -11.17
C ASN A 136 -9.16 -5.23 -10.32
N GLU A 137 -9.27 -3.93 -10.10
CA GLU A 137 -10.38 -3.34 -9.34
C GLU A 137 -11.75 -3.61 -9.97
N GLY A 138 -11.77 -3.90 -11.28
CA GLY A 138 -13.00 -4.30 -11.99
C GLY A 138 -13.60 -5.62 -11.53
N ASP A 139 -12.80 -6.47 -10.88
CA ASP A 139 -13.23 -7.77 -10.35
C ASP A 139 -13.97 -7.65 -9.01
N TYR A 140 -14.00 -6.44 -8.40
CA TYR A 140 -14.67 -6.24 -7.13
C TYR A 140 -16.19 -6.40 -7.24
N ASP A 141 -16.73 -7.40 -6.55
CA ASP A 141 -18.17 -7.64 -6.41
C ASP A 141 -18.64 -7.29 -4.99
N ASN A 142 -19.42 -6.23 -4.87
CA ASN A 142 -19.96 -5.78 -3.60
C ASN A 142 -20.90 -6.80 -2.93
N ALA A 143 -21.58 -7.64 -3.70
CA ALA A 143 -22.55 -8.60 -3.16
C ALA A 143 -21.86 -9.76 -2.42
N THR A 144 -20.67 -10.15 -2.86
CA THR A 144 -19.97 -11.35 -2.35
C THR A 144 -18.68 -11.05 -1.61
N MET A 145 -18.06 -9.87 -1.82
CA MET A 145 -16.76 -9.52 -1.24
C MET A 145 -16.92 -8.54 -0.07
N ASN A 146 -16.75 -9.01 1.14
CA ASN A 146 -16.90 -8.22 2.36
C ASN A 146 -15.56 -7.88 3.02
N ILE A 147 -14.54 -8.74 2.85
CA ILE A 147 -13.20 -8.56 3.41
C ILE A 147 -12.21 -8.64 2.27
N VAL A 148 -11.57 -7.52 1.97
CA VAL A 148 -10.63 -7.42 0.85
C VAL A 148 -9.26 -6.91 1.30
N SER A 149 -8.22 -7.22 0.53
CA SER A 149 -6.85 -6.79 0.78
C SER A 149 -6.38 -5.81 -0.28
N ASN A 150 -5.67 -4.75 0.14
CA ASN A 150 -4.95 -3.84 -0.76
C ASN A 150 -3.54 -4.36 -1.14
N ALA A 151 -3.26 -5.64 -0.96
CA ALA A 151 -1.95 -6.25 -1.18
C ALA A 151 -0.82 -5.56 -0.39
N SER A 152 0.43 -5.64 -0.88
CA SER A 152 1.58 -4.92 -0.31
C SER A 152 1.94 -3.68 -1.15
N CYS A 153 2.72 -2.77 -0.57
CA CYS A 153 3.27 -1.62 -1.30
C CYS A 153 4.12 -2.05 -2.50
N THR A 154 4.93 -3.10 -2.34
CA THR A 154 5.74 -3.67 -3.41
C THR A 154 4.89 -4.30 -4.51
N THR A 155 3.81 -5.01 -4.16
CA THR A 155 2.87 -5.57 -5.14
C THR A 155 2.15 -4.46 -5.90
N ASN A 156 1.77 -3.37 -5.22
CA ASN A 156 1.17 -2.18 -5.83
C ASN A 156 2.12 -1.47 -6.81
N CYS A 157 3.44 -1.54 -6.58
CA CYS A 157 4.43 -1.02 -7.52
C CYS A 157 4.62 -1.98 -8.71
N LEU A 158 4.79 -3.27 -8.43
CA LEU A 158 5.16 -4.26 -9.44
C LEU A 158 4.01 -4.62 -10.38
N ALA A 159 2.78 -4.78 -9.88
CA ALA A 159 1.67 -5.32 -10.67
C ALA A 159 1.22 -4.41 -11.83
N PRO A 160 1.08 -3.08 -11.68
CA PRO A 160 0.76 -2.20 -12.81
C PRO A 160 1.81 -2.25 -13.91
N LEU A 161 3.09 -2.22 -13.55
CA LEU A 161 4.19 -2.33 -14.49
C LEU A 161 4.21 -3.70 -15.17
N ALA A 162 4.06 -4.79 -14.41
CA ALA A 162 4.03 -6.15 -14.93
C ALA A 162 2.83 -6.38 -15.88
N LYS A 163 1.68 -5.76 -15.64
CA LYS A 163 0.53 -5.77 -16.54
C LYS A 163 0.92 -5.23 -17.90
N VAL A 164 1.46 -4.02 -17.97
CA VAL A 164 1.88 -3.37 -19.22
C VAL A 164 2.91 -4.22 -19.96
N LEU A 165 3.92 -4.72 -19.25
CA LEU A 165 4.98 -5.51 -19.86
C LEU A 165 4.48 -6.88 -20.37
N HIS A 166 3.57 -7.51 -19.63
CA HIS A 166 2.99 -8.79 -20.05
C HIS A 166 2.06 -8.65 -21.25
N GLU A 167 1.19 -7.67 -21.24
CA GLU A 167 0.23 -7.43 -22.33
C GLU A 167 0.92 -7.05 -23.64
N ASN A 168 2.03 -6.31 -23.59
CA ASN A 168 2.76 -5.86 -24.78
C ASN A 168 3.80 -6.88 -25.26
N PHE A 169 4.52 -7.55 -24.38
CA PHE A 169 5.71 -8.33 -24.73
C PHE A 169 5.62 -9.79 -24.32
N GLY A 170 4.64 -10.17 -23.50
CA GLY A 170 4.61 -11.46 -22.83
C GLY A 170 5.72 -11.56 -21.77
N ILE A 171 5.43 -12.19 -20.65
CA ILE A 171 6.44 -12.51 -19.63
C ILE A 171 6.48 -14.03 -19.51
N GLU A 172 7.61 -14.64 -19.87
CA GLU A 172 7.84 -16.05 -19.67
C GLU A 172 8.11 -16.34 -18.19
N ARG A 173 9.08 -15.64 -17.61
CA ARG A 173 9.49 -15.70 -16.20
C ARG A 173 10.32 -14.49 -15.82
N GLY A 174 10.37 -14.17 -14.52
CA GLY A 174 11.15 -13.06 -14.04
C GLY A 174 11.53 -13.17 -12.57
N ILE A 175 12.57 -12.43 -12.19
CA ILE A 175 13.03 -12.30 -10.81
C ILE A 175 12.99 -10.82 -10.43
N MET A 176 12.42 -10.54 -9.28
CA MET A 176 12.32 -9.20 -8.73
C MET A 176 13.15 -9.07 -7.45
N THR A 177 13.91 -8.01 -7.36
CA THR A 177 14.50 -7.56 -6.09
C THR A 177 13.89 -6.22 -5.73
N THR A 178 13.29 -6.09 -4.54
CA THR A 178 12.96 -4.76 -4.04
C THR A 178 14.05 -4.27 -3.10
N ILE A 179 14.64 -3.13 -3.45
CA ILE A 179 15.50 -2.33 -2.58
C ILE A 179 14.55 -1.46 -1.76
N HIS A 180 14.32 -1.87 -0.50
CA HIS A 180 13.20 -1.38 0.28
C HIS A 180 13.65 -0.61 1.51
N SER A 181 13.03 0.53 1.76
CA SER A 181 13.19 1.29 2.99
C SER A 181 12.91 0.41 4.22
N TYR A 182 13.52 0.73 5.35
CA TYR A 182 13.18 0.08 6.61
C TYR A 182 11.73 0.42 7.02
N THR A 183 11.11 -0.48 7.75
CA THR A 183 9.73 -0.32 8.23
C THR A 183 9.66 -0.63 9.73
N GLY A 184 8.54 -0.28 10.37
CA GLY A 184 8.37 -0.39 11.82
C GLY A 184 8.46 -1.82 12.39
N ASP A 185 8.50 -2.86 11.55
CA ASP A 185 8.76 -4.24 11.98
C ASP A 185 10.25 -4.50 12.27
N GLN A 186 11.15 -3.66 11.74
CA GLN A 186 12.59 -3.81 11.93
C GLN A 186 13.06 -3.20 13.27
N ARG A 187 14.25 -3.60 13.70
CA ARG A 187 14.83 -3.15 14.97
C ARG A 187 15.73 -1.93 14.77
N VAL A 188 15.59 -0.94 15.64
CA VAL A 188 16.49 0.24 15.65
C VAL A 188 17.90 -0.19 16.00
N LEU A 189 18.06 -1.03 17.05
CA LEU A 189 19.31 -1.70 17.44
C LEU A 189 19.08 -3.22 17.42
N ASP A 190 20.18 -3.99 17.50
CA ASP A 190 20.13 -5.46 17.52
C ASP A 190 19.18 -5.95 18.64
N ALA A 191 18.11 -6.63 18.27
CA ALA A 191 17.09 -7.14 19.18
C ALA A 191 16.33 -8.33 18.58
N PRO A 192 15.66 -9.16 19.39
CA PRO A 192 14.99 -10.36 18.92
C PRO A 192 13.97 -10.09 17.79
N HIS A 193 14.06 -10.89 16.73
CA HIS A 193 13.14 -10.91 15.62
C HIS A 193 13.08 -12.34 15.03
N LYS A 194 11.95 -12.74 14.45
CA LYS A 194 11.80 -14.09 13.84
C LYS A 194 12.75 -14.32 12.66
N ASP A 195 13.00 -13.28 11.86
CA ASP A 195 14.05 -13.26 10.85
C ASP A 195 15.31 -12.69 11.50
N LEU A 196 16.37 -13.51 11.61
CA LEU A 196 17.63 -13.13 12.26
C LEU A 196 18.36 -11.99 11.54
N ARG A 197 18.14 -11.78 10.24
CA ARG A 197 18.69 -10.63 9.52
C ARG A 197 17.94 -9.34 9.90
N ARG A 198 16.60 -9.39 10.05
CA ARG A 198 15.80 -8.24 10.56
C ARG A 198 16.00 -7.98 12.05
N ALA A 199 16.64 -8.89 12.78
CA ALA A 199 17.04 -8.68 14.16
C ALA A 199 18.16 -7.65 14.31
N ARG A 200 18.84 -7.28 13.20
CA ARG A 200 19.96 -6.35 13.18
C ARG A 200 19.48 -4.91 12.97
N ALA A 201 20.30 -3.96 13.41
CA ALA A 201 20.01 -2.52 13.36
C ALA A 201 19.66 -2.05 11.94
N ALA A 202 18.44 -1.55 11.76
CA ALA A 202 17.87 -1.22 10.46
C ALA A 202 18.58 -0.07 9.74
N ALA A 203 19.00 0.95 10.50
CA ALA A 203 19.63 2.16 9.95
C ALA A 203 21.15 2.00 9.70
N LEU A 204 21.72 0.83 9.99
CA LEU A 204 23.15 0.55 9.81
C LEU A 204 23.44 -0.53 8.77
N ASN A 205 22.45 -1.31 8.36
CA ASN A 205 22.68 -2.52 7.59
C ASN A 205 21.82 -2.59 6.33
N MET A 206 22.39 -3.12 5.25
CA MET A 206 21.63 -3.70 4.15
C MET A 206 21.20 -5.13 4.56
N ILE A 207 19.90 -5.40 4.53
CA ILE A 207 19.31 -6.62 5.11
C ILE A 207 18.54 -7.39 4.03
N PRO A 208 19.15 -8.43 3.40
CA PRO A 208 18.43 -9.34 2.52
C PRO A 208 17.40 -10.13 3.34
N THR A 209 16.17 -10.20 2.85
CA THR A 209 15.06 -10.87 3.53
C THR A 209 14.03 -11.36 2.53
N LYS A 210 13.16 -12.26 2.96
CA LYS A 210 12.09 -12.79 2.13
C LYS A 210 11.00 -11.75 1.88
N THR A 211 10.38 -11.82 0.72
CA THR A 211 9.14 -11.11 0.39
C THR A 211 8.21 -12.03 -0.40
N GLY A 212 6.92 -11.95 -0.14
CA GLY A 212 5.90 -12.62 -0.95
C GLY A 212 5.33 -11.72 -2.05
N ALA A 213 5.88 -10.53 -2.25
CA ALA A 213 5.28 -9.53 -3.14
C ALA A 213 5.30 -9.95 -4.62
N ALA A 214 6.35 -10.66 -5.06
CA ALA A 214 6.44 -11.15 -6.43
C ALA A 214 5.40 -12.25 -6.71
N GLN A 215 5.25 -13.21 -5.79
CA GLN A 215 4.25 -14.27 -5.92
C GLN A 215 2.82 -13.70 -5.78
N ALA A 216 2.64 -12.66 -4.98
CA ALA A 216 1.34 -12.00 -4.79
C ALA A 216 0.82 -11.28 -6.05
N VAL A 217 1.69 -10.96 -7.02
CA VAL A 217 1.25 -10.44 -8.33
C VAL A 217 0.27 -11.40 -9.01
N ALA A 218 0.45 -12.72 -8.84
CA ALA A 218 -0.45 -13.73 -9.40
C ALA A 218 -1.88 -13.69 -8.82
N LEU A 219 -2.09 -13.04 -7.67
CA LEU A 219 -3.43 -12.86 -7.09
C LEU A 219 -4.24 -11.80 -7.86
N VAL A 220 -3.56 -10.84 -8.49
CA VAL A 220 -4.18 -9.73 -9.22
C VAL A 220 -3.95 -9.83 -10.73
N LEU A 221 -2.98 -10.63 -11.18
CA LEU A 221 -2.69 -10.97 -12.57
C LEU A 221 -2.49 -12.49 -12.70
N PRO A 222 -3.58 -13.27 -12.77
CA PRO A 222 -3.50 -14.74 -12.77
C PRO A 222 -2.65 -15.34 -13.89
N ALA A 223 -2.51 -14.65 -15.04
CA ALA A 223 -1.64 -15.04 -16.15
C ALA A 223 -0.16 -15.13 -15.78
N LEU A 224 0.26 -14.48 -14.67
CA LEU A 224 1.64 -14.50 -14.17
C LEU A 224 1.86 -15.53 -13.06
N LYS A 225 0.89 -16.41 -12.80
CA LYS A 225 1.02 -17.44 -11.76
C LYS A 225 2.23 -18.35 -12.02
N GLY A 226 3.14 -18.42 -11.04
CA GLY A 226 4.37 -19.23 -11.11
C GLY A 226 5.48 -18.64 -12.00
N LYS A 227 5.28 -17.45 -12.58
CA LYS A 227 6.27 -16.81 -13.45
C LYS A 227 7.21 -15.86 -12.71
N PHE A 228 6.86 -15.43 -11.48
CA PHE A 228 7.66 -14.49 -10.69
C PHE A 228 8.11 -15.08 -9.37
N ASP A 229 9.36 -14.80 -9.02
CA ASP A 229 9.91 -14.96 -7.67
C ASP A 229 10.78 -13.75 -7.32
N GLY A 230 11.22 -13.63 -6.07
CA GLY A 230 12.05 -12.51 -5.68
C GLY A 230 12.38 -12.43 -4.20
N LEU A 231 13.13 -11.40 -3.87
CA LEU A 231 13.57 -11.09 -2.52
C LEU A 231 13.53 -9.57 -2.25
N ALA A 232 13.66 -9.20 -1.00
CA ALA A 232 13.83 -7.82 -0.58
C ALA A 232 15.23 -7.60 0.00
N VAL A 233 15.80 -6.43 -0.26
CA VAL A 233 16.97 -5.92 0.45
C VAL A 233 16.52 -4.66 1.18
N ARG A 234 16.41 -4.72 2.51
CA ARG A 234 16.13 -3.54 3.32
C ARG A 234 17.38 -2.69 3.42
N VAL A 235 17.22 -1.37 3.24
CA VAL A 235 18.31 -0.40 3.22
C VAL A 235 18.11 0.71 4.27
N PRO A 236 19.18 1.41 4.70
CA PRO A 236 19.11 2.49 5.68
C PRO A 236 18.44 3.77 5.15
N THR A 237 17.22 3.67 4.66
CA THR A 237 16.43 4.75 4.08
C THR A 237 15.04 4.74 4.72
N PRO A 238 14.50 5.88 5.21
CA PRO A 238 13.25 5.90 5.97
C PRO A 238 12.00 5.68 5.12
N THR A 239 12.02 6.13 3.86
CA THR A 239 11.01 5.89 2.83
C THR A 239 11.63 6.01 1.44
N GLY A 240 10.91 5.65 0.40
CA GLY A 240 11.41 5.61 -0.97
C GLY A 240 12.08 4.27 -1.28
N SER A 241 11.34 3.40 -1.93
CA SER A 241 11.74 2.03 -2.29
C SER A 241 11.81 1.87 -3.80
N LEU A 242 12.55 0.87 -4.26
CA LEU A 242 12.78 0.60 -5.67
C LEU A 242 12.52 -0.87 -5.97
N THR A 243 11.72 -1.16 -6.99
CA THR A 243 11.58 -2.50 -7.56
C THR A 243 12.50 -2.64 -8.76
N ASP A 244 13.38 -3.63 -8.73
CA ASP A 244 14.24 -4.08 -9.81
C ASP A 244 13.66 -5.38 -10.38
N LEU A 245 13.04 -5.32 -11.56
CA LEU A 245 12.50 -6.48 -12.25
C LEU A 245 13.37 -6.84 -13.44
N THR A 246 13.85 -8.08 -13.45
CA THR A 246 14.50 -8.69 -14.63
C THR A 246 13.63 -9.85 -15.10
N PHE A 247 13.22 -9.84 -16.37
CA PHE A 247 12.36 -10.88 -16.93
C PHE A 247 12.76 -11.27 -18.35
N ILE A 248 12.35 -12.48 -18.77
CA ILE A 248 12.44 -12.97 -20.14
C ILE A 248 11.09 -12.68 -20.82
N ALA A 249 11.13 -11.87 -21.87
CA ALA A 249 9.98 -11.62 -22.74
C ALA A 249 9.77 -12.80 -23.71
N GLU A 250 8.51 -13.04 -24.10
CA GLU A 250 8.16 -14.11 -25.05
C GLU A 250 8.61 -13.81 -26.50
N LYS A 251 9.03 -12.58 -26.78
CA LYS A 251 9.54 -12.11 -28.07
C LYS A 251 10.70 -11.14 -27.88
N GLU A 252 11.45 -10.87 -28.94
CA GLU A 252 12.46 -9.80 -28.91
C GLU A 252 11.82 -8.44 -28.68
N VAL A 253 12.51 -7.62 -27.89
CA VAL A 253 12.05 -6.33 -27.43
C VAL A 253 13.17 -5.29 -27.57
N SER A 254 12.84 -4.04 -27.83
CA SER A 254 13.80 -2.93 -27.73
C SER A 254 13.54 -2.06 -26.52
N VAL A 255 14.55 -1.29 -26.11
CA VAL A 255 14.43 -0.28 -25.02
C VAL A 255 13.32 0.70 -25.36
N GLU A 256 13.28 1.18 -26.60
CA GLU A 256 12.31 2.17 -27.09
C GLU A 256 10.89 1.62 -27.04
N ALA A 257 10.69 0.33 -27.38
CA ALA A 257 9.38 -0.31 -27.31
C ALA A 257 8.88 -0.42 -25.87
N VAL A 258 9.76 -0.78 -24.92
CA VAL A 258 9.42 -0.81 -23.49
C VAL A 258 9.02 0.57 -23.00
N LYS A 259 9.84 1.58 -23.26
CA LYS A 259 9.57 2.97 -22.87
C LYS A 259 8.25 3.48 -23.45
N ALA A 260 8.01 3.24 -24.72
CA ALA A 260 6.80 3.68 -25.40
C ALA A 260 5.54 3.03 -24.81
N ALA A 261 5.57 1.70 -24.55
CA ALA A 261 4.45 0.99 -23.95
C ALA A 261 4.12 1.50 -22.54
N VAL A 262 5.14 1.66 -21.69
CA VAL A 262 4.95 2.14 -20.32
C VAL A 262 4.48 3.59 -20.31
N LYS A 263 5.04 4.46 -21.16
CA LYS A 263 4.61 5.85 -21.27
C LYS A 263 3.14 5.95 -21.70
N ALA A 264 2.75 5.20 -22.71
CA ALA A 264 1.36 5.18 -23.17
C ALA A 264 0.38 4.72 -22.08
N ALA A 265 0.74 3.71 -21.29
CA ALA A 265 -0.08 3.25 -20.17
C ALA A 265 -0.17 4.29 -19.05
N ALA A 266 0.95 4.94 -18.70
CA ALA A 266 1.01 5.98 -17.67
C ALA A 266 0.17 7.23 -18.03
N GLU A 267 0.17 7.61 -19.30
CA GLU A 267 -0.64 8.72 -19.82
C GLU A 267 -2.11 8.32 -20.06
N GLY A 268 -2.39 7.02 -20.18
CA GLY A 268 -3.67 6.41 -20.52
C GLY A 268 -4.36 5.70 -19.36
N GLU A 269 -4.50 4.37 -19.47
CA GLU A 269 -5.29 3.52 -18.57
C GLU A 269 -4.78 3.48 -17.12
N LEU A 270 -3.47 3.66 -16.92
CA LEU A 270 -2.84 3.64 -15.59
C LEU A 270 -2.55 5.05 -15.06
N LYS A 271 -3.16 6.08 -15.64
CA LYS A 271 -3.01 7.46 -15.16
C LYS A 271 -3.37 7.58 -13.67
N GLY A 272 -2.46 8.18 -12.89
CA GLY A 272 -2.59 8.31 -11.44
C GLY A 272 -2.20 7.05 -10.64
N VAL A 273 -1.85 5.96 -11.32
CA VAL A 273 -1.31 4.73 -10.71
C VAL A 273 0.14 4.55 -11.09
N LEU A 274 0.43 4.60 -12.40
CA LEU A 274 1.76 4.51 -12.97
C LEU A 274 2.21 5.90 -13.43
N GLU A 275 3.44 6.27 -13.07
CA GLU A 275 4.14 7.46 -13.56
C GLU A 275 5.32 7.03 -14.43
N TYR A 276 5.62 7.82 -15.44
CA TYR A 276 6.79 7.64 -16.33
C TYR A 276 7.74 8.81 -16.15
N THR A 277 9.01 8.54 -15.88
CA THR A 277 10.04 9.60 -15.79
C THR A 277 11.28 9.27 -16.60
N GLU A 278 11.92 10.31 -17.15
CA GLU A 278 13.26 10.29 -17.75
C GLU A 278 14.27 11.09 -16.92
N ASP A 279 13.85 11.60 -15.77
CA ASP A 279 14.73 12.30 -14.85
C ASP A 279 15.58 11.31 -14.04
N PRO A 280 16.85 11.64 -13.76
CA PRO A 280 17.75 10.79 -12.96
C PRO A 280 17.44 10.93 -11.46
N ILE A 281 16.29 10.38 -11.04
CA ILE A 281 15.75 10.50 -9.68
C ILE A 281 16.39 9.50 -8.71
N VAL A 282 16.32 9.85 -7.43
CA VAL A 282 16.71 9.01 -6.31
C VAL A 282 15.57 8.92 -5.26
N SER A 283 15.75 8.11 -4.23
CA SER A 283 14.70 7.81 -3.24
C SER A 283 14.06 9.02 -2.56
N THR A 284 14.77 10.13 -2.39
CA THR A 284 14.22 11.35 -1.77
C THR A 284 13.28 12.12 -2.71
N ASP A 285 13.43 11.94 -4.02
CA ASP A 285 12.64 12.68 -5.03
C ASP A 285 11.21 12.15 -5.14
N ILE A 286 10.99 10.88 -4.69
CA ILE A 286 9.67 10.26 -4.75
C ILE A 286 8.90 10.33 -3.42
N VAL A 287 9.46 10.98 -2.40
CA VAL A 287 8.76 11.18 -1.12
C VAL A 287 7.52 12.04 -1.33
N GLY A 288 6.37 11.52 -0.89
CA GLY A 288 5.08 12.18 -1.07
C GLY A 288 4.48 12.01 -2.48
N ASN A 289 5.08 11.22 -3.36
CA ASN A 289 4.49 10.92 -4.67
C ASN A 289 3.31 9.94 -4.49
N PRO A 290 2.09 10.27 -4.96
CA PRO A 290 0.89 9.44 -4.78
C PRO A 290 0.80 8.24 -5.73
N HIS A 291 1.66 8.17 -6.77
CA HIS A 291 1.69 7.02 -7.67
C HIS A 291 2.26 5.78 -6.96
N THR A 292 1.71 4.63 -7.25
CA THR A 292 2.18 3.36 -6.66
C THR A 292 3.38 2.78 -7.40
N SER A 293 3.61 3.20 -8.64
CA SER A 293 4.67 2.74 -9.52
C SER A 293 5.20 3.91 -10.34
N ILE A 294 6.48 4.25 -10.19
CA ILE A 294 7.13 5.36 -10.91
C ILE A 294 8.24 4.72 -11.75
N PHE A 295 7.95 4.50 -13.02
CA PHE A 295 8.86 3.84 -13.95
C PHE A 295 10.04 4.74 -14.30
N ASP A 296 11.25 4.23 -14.03
CA ASP A 296 12.51 4.89 -14.38
C ASP A 296 12.95 4.47 -15.79
N ALA A 297 12.65 5.30 -16.77
CA ALA A 297 12.95 5.00 -18.16
C ALA A 297 14.46 5.04 -18.46
N THR A 298 15.26 5.76 -17.65
CA THR A 298 16.71 5.90 -17.87
C THR A 298 17.45 4.59 -17.64
N GLU A 299 16.94 3.74 -16.75
CA GLU A 299 17.56 2.47 -16.34
C GLU A 299 16.96 1.24 -17.03
N THR A 300 16.19 1.42 -18.10
CA THR A 300 15.71 0.30 -18.93
C THR A 300 16.87 -0.33 -19.69
N LYS A 301 17.06 -1.65 -19.56
CA LYS A 301 18.10 -2.43 -20.26
C LYS A 301 17.47 -3.61 -20.98
N VAL A 302 17.95 -3.90 -22.18
CA VAL A 302 17.49 -5.03 -23.00
C VAL A 302 18.69 -5.74 -23.62
N ILE A 303 18.72 -7.07 -23.54
CA ILE A 303 19.69 -7.94 -24.20
C ILE A 303 18.90 -9.09 -24.84
N GLY A 304 18.62 -8.98 -26.14
CA GLY A 304 17.73 -9.90 -26.84
C GLY A 304 16.32 -9.83 -26.28
N ASN A 305 15.85 -10.89 -25.62
CA ASN A 305 14.56 -10.94 -24.93
C ASN A 305 14.69 -10.82 -23.39
N LEU A 306 15.91 -10.65 -22.87
CA LEU A 306 16.13 -10.37 -21.46
C LEU A 306 15.95 -8.87 -21.20
N VAL A 307 14.97 -8.52 -20.40
CA VAL A 307 14.59 -7.13 -20.09
C VAL A 307 14.79 -6.85 -18.60
N LYS A 308 15.40 -5.70 -18.30
CA LYS A 308 15.52 -5.18 -16.94
C LYS A 308 14.89 -3.80 -16.86
N VAL A 309 14.04 -3.60 -15.86
CA VAL A 309 13.33 -2.34 -15.60
C VAL A 309 13.35 -2.00 -14.11
N LEU A 310 13.35 -0.70 -13.82
CA LEU A 310 13.27 -0.18 -12.47
C LEU A 310 11.97 0.61 -12.28
N SER A 311 11.37 0.50 -11.12
CA SER A 311 10.24 1.33 -10.71
C SER A 311 10.34 1.73 -9.25
N TRP A 312 10.25 3.04 -9.01
CA TRP A 312 10.27 3.65 -7.70
C TRP A 312 8.86 3.69 -7.07
N TYR A 313 8.78 3.74 -5.77
CA TYR A 313 7.53 3.96 -5.05
C TYR A 313 7.77 4.49 -3.64
N ASP A 314 6.98 5.47 -3.23
CA ASP A 314 6.87 5.80 -1.82
C ASP A 314 6.03 4.69 -1.15
N ASN A 315 6.72 3.82 -0.42
CA ASN A 315 6.11 2.62 0.17
C ASN A 315 5.08 2.93 1.26
N GLU A 316 5.02 4.16 1.75
CA GLU A 316 4.00 4.63 2.70
C GLU A 316 2.96 5.50 2.00
N TRP A 317 3.37 6.57 1.31
CA TRP A 317 2.45 7.54 0.73
C TRP A 317 1.73 7.01 -0.51
N GLY A 318 2.45 6.48 -1.49
CA GLY A 318 1.84 5.89 -2.70
C GLY A 318 0.90 4.73 -2.33
N TYR A 319 1.31 3.89 -1.39
CA TYR A 319 0.47 2.80 -0.87
C TYR A 319 -0.78 3.31 -0.17
N SER A 320 -0.67 4.35 0.67
CA SER A 320 -1.82 4.93 1.38
C SER A 320 -2.80 5.59 0.41
N ASN A 321 -2.31 6.20 -0.67
CA ASN A 321 -3.13 6.74 -1.75
C ASN A 321 -3.91 5.65 -2.49
N ALA A 322 -3.28 4.49 -2.76
CA ALA A 322 -3.99 3.33 -3.32
C ALA A 322 -5.05 2.78 -2.36
N LEU A 323 -4.75 2.74 -1.06
CA LEU A 323 -5.69 2.31 -0.03
C LEU A 323 -6.92 3.22 0.05
N VAL A 324 -6.74 4.53 -0.09
CA VAL A 324 -7.86 5.50 -0.20
C VAL A 324 -8.71 5.19 -1.43
N ARG A 325 -8.10 4.96 -2.59
CA ARG A 325 -8.81 4.63 -3.83
C ARG A 325 -9.61 3.34 -3.71
N LEU A 326 -9.03 2.28 -3.15
CA LEU A 326 -9.74 1.01 -2.92
C LEU A 326 -10.89 1.19 -1.91
N THR A 327 -10.65 1.92 -0.82
CA THR A 327 -11.69 2.19 0.19
C THR A 327 -12.84 3.00 -0.40
N SER A 328 -12.55 3.99 -1.25
CA SER A 328 -13.54 4.78 -1.98
C SER A 328 -14.35 3.91 -2.96
N LEU A 329 -13.69 3.01 -3.69
CA LEU A 329 -14.36 2.05 -4.57
C LEU A 329 -15.34 1.16 -3.79
N VAL A 330 -14.87 0.56 -2.70
CA VAL A 330 -15.68 -0.31 -1.83
C VAL A 330 -16.86 0.46 -1.25
N GLY A 331 -16.63 1.66 -0.73
CA GLY A 331 -17.66 2.52 -0.15
C GLY A 331 -18.72 2.97 -1.18
N SER A 332 -18.29 3.34 -2.39
CA SER A 332 -19.18 3.79 -3.46
C SER A 332 -20.17 2.71 -3.92
N LYS A 333 -19.87 1.45 -3.69
CA LYS A 333 -20.73 0.30 -4.04
C LYS A 333 -21.70 -0.08 -2.92
N LEU A 334 -21.65 0.57 -1.76
CA LEU A 334 -22.57 0.34 -0.63
C LEU A 334 -23.88 1.10 -0.78
N ALA A 335 -23.95 2.06 -1.71
CA ALA A 335 -25.09 2.94 -1.95
C ALA A 335 -26.19 2.26 -2.79
#